data_0f619fded27d5b91066d0e6a3b4bb9b1
#
_entry.id   0f619fded27d5b91066d0e6a3b4bb9b1
#
_cell.length_a   1.000
_cell.length_b   1.000
_cell.length_c   1.000
_cell.angle_alpha   90.00
_cell.angle_beta   90.00
_cell.angle_gamma   90.00
#
_symmetry.space_group_name_H-M   'P 1'
#
loop_
_entity.id
_entity.type
_entity.pdbx_description
1 polymer ?
#
loop_
_entity_poly.entity_id
_entity_poly.type
_entity_poly.pdbx_seq_one_letter_code
_entity_poly.pdbx_strand_id
1 'polypeptide(L)'
;KSLTDNLLKQIKPFGSKVHLNERVQEIKEDKGNWVIKTNKNKTFVSPNIIIAGGVGSFEPRKLPLKELIKFEGKSVFYSVADKNLLKNKKISIFGGGDSALDWALELSKNSKVTLIHRRNEFRGAPHTLKELERLKKEGKINIKTPYQINSVNEGDVLKFIEIKNNDEKIEKVETDVILGFFGLIMQLGPISEWGLNMTKKTIEVNTKNFETNKPGIFAIGDICNYPGKLKLILSGFHEAALASVECFKRARPNEKYRFQFTTSSKEIQDRLGIKK
;
A
#
# COMPACT_ATOMS: atom_id res chain seq x y z
N LYS A 1 -9.80 8.61 2.83
CA LYS A 1 -11.06 8.93 2.10
C LYS A 1 -11.03 10.37 1.55
N SER A 2 -10.83 11.40 2.35
CA SER A 2 -10.93 12.79 1.89
C SER A 2 -9.99 13.16 0.72
N LEU A 3 -8.74 12.70 0.70
CA LEU A 3 -7.81 12.96 -0.41
C LEU A 3 -8.31 12.33 -1.72
N THR A 4 -8.69 11.05 -1.70
CA THR A 4 -9.20 10.35 -2.88
C THR A 4 -10.49 10.98 -3.38
N ASP A 5 -11.41 11.35 -2.48
CA ASP A 5 -12.67 12.00 -2.85
C ASP A 5 -12.42 13.36 -3.51
N ASN A 6 -11.43 14.12 -3.03
CA ASN A 6 -11.05 15.39 -3.64
C ASN A 6 -10.42 15.22 -5.02
N LEU A 7 -9.55 14.21 -5.19
CA LEU A 7 -8.97 13.90 -6.51
C LEU A 7 -10.03 13.46 -7.52
N LEU A 8 -11.00 12.63 -7.11
CA LEU A 8 -12.12 12.24 -7.95
C LEU A 8 -12.98 13.44 -8.37
N LYS A 9 -13.22 14.40 -7.46
CA LYS A 9 -13.92 15.65 -7.82
C LYS A 9 -13.14 16.46 -8.86
N GLN A 10 -11.79 16.51 -8.75
CA GLN A 10 -10.96 17.26 -9.69
C GLN A 10 -10.99 16.68 -11.11
N ILE A 11 -11.08 15.35 -11.28
CA ILE A 11 -11.12 14.74 -12.62
C ILE A 11 -12.51 14.74 -13.25
N LYS A 12 -13.58 14.93 -12.47
CA LYS A 12 -14.96 14.89 -12.94
C LYS A 12 -15.25 15.83 -14.14
N PRO A 13 -14.79 17.09 -14.16
CA PRO A 13 -15.01 18.02 -15.29
C PRO A 13 -14.40 17.55 -16.61
N PHE A 14 -13.42 16.64 -16.58
CA PHE A 14 -12.73 16.14 -17.78
C PHE A 14 -13.40 14.91 -18.40
N GLY A 15 -14.51 14.42 -17.84
CA GLY A 15 -15.27 13.30 -18.40
C GLY A 15 -14.52 11.96 -18.38
N SER A 16 -13.51 11.81 -17.53
CA SER A 16 -12.73 10.57 -17.43
C SER A 16 -13.62 9.41 -16.96
N LYS A 17 -13.57 8.29 -17.69
CA LYS A 17 -14.32 7.07 -17.32
C LYS A 17 -13.54 6.26 -16.32
N VAL A 18 -14.19 5.90 -15.22
CA VAL A 18 -13.63 5.05 -14.16
C VAL A 18 -14.35 3.70 -14.16
N HIS A 19 -13.62 2.61 -14.32
CA HIS A 19 -14.13 1.24 -14.28
C HIS A 19 -13.70 0.58 -12.97
N LEU A 20 -14.65 0.35 -12.06
CA LEU A 20 -14.39 -0.26 -10.77
C LEU A 20 -14.59 -1.79 -10.81
N ASN A 21 -13.90 -2.49 -9.90
CA ASN A 21 -13.95 -3.95 -9.79
C ASN A 21 -13.60 -4.66 -11.12
N GLU A 22 -12.65 -4.10 -11.86
CA GLU A 22 -12.22 -4.59 -13.15
C GLU A 22 -10.70 -4.63 -13.20
N ARG A 23 -10.14 -5.76 -13.59
CA ARG A 23 -8.70 -6.01 -13.64
C ARG A 23 -8.27 -6.26 -15.08
N VAL A 24 -7.24 -5.56 -15.52
CA VAL A 24 -6.58 -5.86 -16.80
C VAL A 24 -5.86 -7.22 -16.69
N GLN A 25 -6.15 -8.11 -17.62
CA GLN A 25 -5.57 -9.46 -17.70
C GLN A 25 -4.46 -9.53 -18.71
N GLU A 26 -4.70 -8.99 -19.91
CA GLU A 26 -3.83 -9.13 -21.05
C GLU A 26 -3.66 -7.80 -21.75
N ILE A 27 -2.46 -7.55 -22.24
CA ILE A 27 -2.16 -6.46 -23.18
C ILE A 27 -1.47 -7.04 -24.41
N LYS A 28 -1.82 -6.53 -25.58
CA LYS A 28 -1.21 -6.90 -26.86
C LYS A 28 -1.02 -5.68 -27.73
N GLU A 29 0.12 -5.58 -28.39
CA GLU A 29 0.34 -4.54 -29.38
C GLU A 29 -0.37 -4.88 -30.69
N ASP A 30 -1.06 -3.91 -31.27
CA ASP A 30 -1.68 -3.99 -32.60
C ASP A 30 -1.58 -2.64 -33.30
N LYS A 31 -0.83 -2.60 -34.42
CA LYS A 31 -0.67 -1.41 -35.30
C LYS A 31 -0.31 -0.13 -34.52
N GLY A 32 0.62 -0.21 -33.58
CA GLY A 32 1.10 0.92 -32.79
C GLY A 32 0.17 1.34 -31.63
N ASN A 33 -0.91 0.60 -31.42
CA ASN A 33 -1.80 0.74 -30.26
C ASN A 33 -1.69 -0.49 -29.35
N TRP A 34 -2.12 -0.32 -28.13
CA TRP A 34 -2.28 -1.39 -27.15
C TRP A 34 -3.74 -1.81 -27.07
N VAL A 35 -4.00 -3.10 -27.31
CA VAL A 35 -5.28 -3.76 -27.06
C VAL A 35 -5.23 -4.33 -25.66
N ILE A 36 -6.14 -3.90 -24.80
CA ILE A 36 -6.18 -4.19 -23.36
C ILE A 36 -7.44 -4.99 -23.09
N LYS A 37 -7.29 -6.21 -22.53
CA LYS A 37 -8.42 -7.06 -22.15
C LYS A 37 -8.55 -7.15 -20.64
N THR A 38 -9.78 -7.18 -20.14
CA THR A 38 -10.09 -7.24 -18.72
C THR A 38 -10.72 -8.57 -18.31
N ASN A 39 -10.76 -8.84 -17.00
CA ASN A 39 -11.43 -10.01 -16.43
C ASN A 39 -12.96 -10.01 -16.61
N LYS A 40 -13.53 -8.93 -17.14
CA LYS A 40 -14.96 -8.83 -17.49
C LYS A 40 -15.17 -8.89 -19.02
N ASN A 41 -14.20 -9.42 -19.77
CA ASN A 41 -14.24 -9.56 -21.21
C ASN A 41 -14.42 -8.23 -21.97
N LYS A 42 -14.09 -7.09 -21.34
CA LYS A 42 -14.05 -5.81 -22.05
C LYS A 42 -12.70 -5.65 -22.74
N THR A 43 -12.75 -4.99 -23.89
CA THR A 43 -11.57 -4.64 -24.65
C THR A 43 -11.49 -3.13 -24.82
N PHE A 44 -10.29 -2.59 -24.57
CA PHE A 44 -9.96 -1.20 -24.80
C PHE A 44 -8.80 -1.12 -25.79
N VAL A 45 -8.75 -0.06 -26.60
CA VAL A 45 -7.65 0.22 -27.50
C VAL A 45 -7.13 1.62 -27.20
N SER A 46 -5.81 1.74 -27.03
CA SER A 46 -5.18 3.01 -26.70
C SER A 46 -3.74 3.05 -27.21
N PRO A 47 -3.23 4.21 -27.67
CA PRO A 47 -1.81 4.34 -27.99
C PRO A 47 -0.91 4.30 -26.74
N ASN A 48 -1.48 4.52 -25.54
CA ASN A 48 -0.73 4.58 -24.29
C ASN A 48 -1.40 3.77 -23.17
N ILE A 49 -0.56 3.21 -22.29
CA ILE A 49 -0.97 2.60 -21.02
C ILE A 49 -0.13 3.26 -19.92
N ILE A 50 -0.77 3.77 -18.86
CA ILE A 50 -0.10 4.23 -17.65
C ILE A 50 -0.42 3.25 -16.54
N ILE A 51 0.61 2.56 -16.02
CA ILE A 51 0.50 1.64 -14.90
C ILE A 51 0.73 2.41 -13.60
N ALA A 52 -0.32 2.63 -12.83
CA ALA A 52 -0.29 3.30 -11.53
C ALA A 52 -0.76 2.34 -10.40
N GLY A 53 -0.28 1.09 -10.47
CA GLY A 53 -0.74 -0.01 -9.62
C GLY A 53 -0.24 0.01 -8.17
N GLY A 54 0.49 1.05 -7.75
CA GLY A 54 1.04 1.16 -6.41
C GLY A 54 1.97 -0.01 -6.09
N VAL A 55 1.72 -0.71 -4.98
CA VAL A 55 2.48 -1.93 -4.63
C VAL A 55 1.86 -3.21 -5.23
N GLY A 56 0.96 -3.06 -6.21
CA GLY A 56 0.18 -4.17 -6.75
C GLY A 56 -0.95 -4.59 -5.80
N SER A 57 -1.52 -5.76 -6.03
CA SER A 57 -2.31 -6.43 -5.00
C SER A 57 -1.37 -6.84 -3.87
N PHE A 58 -1.79 -6.68 -2.64
CA PHE A 58 -0.98 -7.07 -1.49
C PHE A 58 -1.77 -7.96 -0.56
N GLU A 59 -1.08 -8.95 -0.03
CA GLU A 59 -1.56 -9.75 1.09
C GLU A 59 -0.70 -9.45 2.32
N PRO A 60 -1.31 -9.32 3.49
CA PRO A 60 -0.54 -9.19 4.71
C PRO A 60 0.27 -10.46 4.93
N ARG A 61 1.52 -10.30 5.31
CA ARG A 61 2.33 -11.44 5.73
C ARG A 61 1.77 -11.99 7.02
N LYS A 62 1.31 -13.25 6.98
CA LYS A 62 0.69 -13.91 8.12
C LYS A 62 1.69 -14.31 9.20
N LEU A 63 1.19 -14.46 10.41
CA LEU A 63 1.93 -15.07 11.51
C LEU A 63 2.27 -16.54 11.17
N PRO A 64 3.48 -17.02 11.50
CA PRO A 64 3.95 -18.36 11.11
C PRO A 64 3.40 -19.47 12.04
N LEU A 65 2.09 -19.47 12.30
CA LEU A 65 1.41 -20.46 13.15
C LEU A 65 0.07 -20.84 12.51
N LYS A 66 -0.06 -22.08 12.06
CA LYS A 66 -1.25 -22.55 11.34
C LYS A 66 -2.52 -22.55 12.21
N GLU A 67 -2.38 -22.79 13.49
CA GLU A 67 -3.46 -22.81 14.48
C GLU A 67 -4.20 -21.47 14.60
N LEU A 68 -3.59 -20.37 14.14
CA LEU A 68 -4.21 -19.05 14.12
C LEU A 68 -5.28 -18.89 13.04
N ILE A 69 -5.29 -19.75 12.03
CA ILE A 69 -6.24 -19.66 10.89
C ILE A 69 -7.69 -19.67 11.36
N LYS A 70 -8.03 -20.49 12.38
CA LYS A 70 -9.40 -20.56 12.93
C LYS A 70 -9.86 -19.27 13.63
N PHE A 71 -8.92 -18.42 14.03
CA PHE A 71 -9.17 -17.14 14.68
C PHE A 71 -9.13 -15.95 13.73
N GLU A 72 -8.69 -16.13 12.46
CA GLU A 72 -8.62 -15.05 11.47
C GLU A 72 -10.01 -14.44 11.22
N GLY A 73 -10.06 -13.12 11.18
CA GLY A 73 -11.30 -12.36 11.03
C GLY A 73 -12.18 -12.27 12.30
N LYS A 74 -11.83 -13.00 13.38
CA LYS A 74 -12.54 -12.97 14.67
C LYS A 74 -11.70 -12.31 15.76
N SER A 75 -10.50 -12.85 15.98
CA SER A 75 -9.56 -12.41 17.02
C SER A 75 -8.14 -12.20 16.49
N VAL A 76 -7.85 -12.60 15.25
CA VAL A 76 -6.57 -12.38 14.58
C VAL A 76 -6.80 -11.52 13.36
N PHE A 77 -6.13 -10.37 13.32
CA PHE A 77 -6.26 -9.39 12.24
C PHE A 77 -4.88 -8.94 11.76
N TYR A 78 -4.80 -8.59 10.48
CA TYR A 78 -3.61 -8.04 9.82
C TYR A 78 -3.80 -6.59 9.38
N SER A 79 -4.98 -6.04 9.67
CA SER A 79 -5.34 -4.63 9.49
C SER A 79 -6.42 -4.26 10.50
N VAL A 80 -6.47 -2.99 10.90
CA VAL A 80 -7.51 -2.49 11.81
C VAL A 80 -8.51 -1.68 11.00
N ALA A 81 -9.71 -2.21 10.83
CA ALA A 81 -10.80 -1.55 10.13
C ALA A 81 -11.58 -0.61 11.06
N ASP A 82 -11.87 -1.04 12.27
CA ASP A 82 -12.54 -0.24 13.30
C ASP A 82 -11.85 -0.44 14.66
N LYS A 83 -11.20 0.60 15.14
CA LYS A 83 -10.52 0.59 16.44
C LYS A 83 -11.46 0.51 17.64
N ASN A 84 -12.75 0.83 17.48
CA ASN A 84 -13.70 0.76 18.58
C ASN A 84 -13.97 -0.67 19.03
N LEU A 85 -13.85 -1.64 18.14
CA LEU A 85 -13.99 -3.07 18.45
C LEU A 85 -12.85 -3.61 19.31
N LEU A 86 -11.77 -2.86 19.44
CA LEU A 86 -10.55 -3.22 20.17
C LEU A 86 -10.49 -2.60 21.57
N LYS A 87 -11.45 -1.74 21.96
CA LYS A 87 -11.47 -1.09 23.28
C LYS A 87 -11.63 -2.11 24.42
N ASN A 88 -10.92 -1.86 25.50
CA ASN A 88 -10.93 -2.68 26.73
C ASN A 88 -10.49 -4.14 26.54
N LYS A 89 -9.73 -4.41 25.44
CA LYS A 89 -9.20 -5.74 25.12
C LYS A 89 -7.74 -5.88 25.57
N LYS A 90 -7.32 -7.14 25.77
CA LYS A 90 -5.91 -7.52 25.84
C LYS A 90 -5.41 -7.80 24.45
N ILE A 91 -4.53 -6.94 23.93
CA ILE A 91 -4.12 -6.96 22.54
C ILE A 91 -2.63 -7.30 22.45
N SER A 92 -2.31 -8.36 21.72
CA SER A 92 -0.93 -8.69 21.36
C SER A 92 -0.64 -8.21 19.95
N ILE A 93 0.30 -7.28 19.81
CA ILE A 93 0.71 -6.70 18.52
C ILE A 93 2.05 -7.29 18.12
N PHE A 94 2.11 -7.96 16.98
CA PHE A 94 3.34 -8.52 16.44
C PHE A 94 3.87 -7.64 15.29
N GLY A 95 5.07 -7.12 15.46
CA GLY A 95 5.74 -6.29 14.47
C GLY A 95 6.79 -5.38 15.09
N GLY A 96 7.55 -4.69 14.25
CA GLY A 96 8.61 -3.79 14.72
C GLY A 96 8.87 -2.61 13.79
N GLY A 97 7.98 -2.37 12.83
CA GLY A 97 7.97 -1.20 11.95
C GLY A 97 6.88 -0.20 12.33
N ASP A 98 6.83 0.94 11.62
CA ASP A 98 5.94 2.07 11.92
C ASP A 98 4.49 1.65 12.18
N SER A 99 3.89 0.78 11.34
CA SER A 99 2.51 0.34 11.53
C SER A 99 2.27 -0.34 12.89
N ALA A 100 3.19 -1.20 13.33
CA ALA A 100 3.05 -1.88 14.62
C ALA A 100 3.19 -0.90 15.78
N LEU A 101 4.12 0.04 15.68
CA LEU A 101 4.39 1.03 16.71
C LEU A 101 3.25 2.04 16.84
N ASP A 102 2.76 2.56 15.72
CA ASP A 102 1.66 3.54 15.70
C ASP A 102 0.37 2.93 16.28
N TRP A 103 0.06 1.68 15.90
CA TRP A 103 -1.09 0.98 16.48
C TRP A 103 -0.90 0.66 17.96
N ALA A 104 0.32 0.33 18.40
CA ALA A 104 0.61 0.11 19.81
C ALA A 104 0.37 1.39 20.63
N LEU A 105 0.84 2.54 20.15
CA LEU A 105 0.60 3.84 20.78
C LEU A 105 -0.88 4.22 20.80
N GLU A 106 -1.58 4.04 19.68
CA GLU A 106 -2.99 4.41 19.58
C GLU A 106 -3.89 3.55 20.46
N LEU A 107 -3.69 2.23 20.45
CA LEU A 107 -4.54 1.29 21.18
C LEU A 107 -4.26 1.27 22.68
N SER A 108 -3.04 1.62 23.13
CA SER A 108 -2.71 1.71 24.55
C SER A 108 -3.51 2.76 25.32
N LYS A 109 -4.15 3.69 24.62
CA LYS A 109 -5.02 4.71 25.21
C LYS A 109 -6.27 4.11 25.87
N ASN A 110 -6.77 2.98 25.34
CA ASN A 110 -8.05 2.38 25.74
C ASN A 110 -8.02 0.86 25.88
N SER A 111 -6.83 0.23 25.87
CA SER A 111 -6.68 -1.23 25.86
C SER A 111 -5.35 -1.64 26.49
N LYS A 112 -5.25 -2.88 26.95
CA LYS A 112 -4.00 -3.46 27.47
C LYS A 112 -3.18 -3.98 26.29
N VAL A 113 -2.08 -3.31 25.94
CA VAL A 113 -1.27 -3.65 24.76
C VAL A 113 0.03 -4.33 25.19
N THR A 114 0.32 -5.46 24.54
CA THR A 114 1.65 -6.10 24.53
C THR A 114 2.21 -6.06 23.13
N LEU A 115 3.29 -5.30 22.93
CA LEU A 115 4.03 -5.24 21.68
C LEU A 115 5.14 -6.29 21.67
N ILE A 116 5.11 -7.15 20.66
CA ILE A 116 6.01 -8.31 20.56
C ILE A 116 6.82 -8.19 19.27
N HIS A 117 8.13 -8.21 19.40
CA HIS A 117 9.03 -8.15 18.26
C HIS A 117 10.19 -9.14 18.37
N ARG A 118 10.53 -9.75 17.24
CA ARG A 118 11.58 -10.81 17.16
C ARG A 118 13.02 -10.29 17.29
N ARG A 119 13.25 -8.97 17.25
CA ARG A 119 14.54 -8.32 17.39
C ARG A 119 14.52 -7.40 18.60
N ASN A 120 15.70 -7.05 19.11
CA ASN A 120 15.82 -6.09 20.21
C ASN A 120 15.48 -4.66 19.79
N GLU A 121 15.65 -4.33 18.51
CA GLU A 121 15.47 -2.99 17.98
C GLU A 121 14.26 -2.87 17.08
N PHE A 122 13.52 -1.78 17.27
CA PHE A 122 12.40 -1.39 16.41
C PHE A 122 12.87 -0.49 15.26
N ARG A 123 12.11 -0.52 14.15
CA ARG A 123 12.31 0.35 12.99
C ARG A 123 11.15 1.32 12.91
N GLY A 124 11.29 2.46 13.54
CA GLY A 124 10.25 3.50 13.56
C GLY A 124 10.84 4.88 13.63
N ALA A 125 10.00 5.90 13.43
CA ALA A 125 10.40 7.28 13.57
C ALA A 125 10.94 7.58 14.98
N PRO A 126 11.99 8.40 15.14
CA PRO A 126 12.58 8.69 16.45
C PRO A 126 11.58 9.20 17.48
N HIS A 127 10.59 9.98 17.07
CA HIS A 127 9.51 10.46 17.93
C HIS A 127 8.65 9.30 18.46
N THR A 128 8.21 8.40 17.59
CA THR A 128 7.42 7.21 17.92
C THR A 128 8.14 6.30 18.93
N LEU A 129 9.46 6.12 18.73
CA LEU A 129 10.29 5.33 19.65
C LEU A 129 10.39 5.95 21.05
N LYS A 130 10.58 7.27 21.13
CA LYS A 130 10.60 8.00 22.42
C LYS A 130 9.27 7.87 23.16
N GLU A 131 8.17 8.00 22.45
CA GLU A 131 6.83 7.89 23.02
C GLU A 131 6.54 6.46 23.52
N LEU A 132 7.00 5.45 22.76
CA LEU A 132 6.90 4.04 23.16
C LEU A 132 7.65 3.76 24.46
N GLU A 133 8.89 4.25 24.60
CA GLU A 133 9.68 4.11 25.83
C GLU A 133 9.04 4.83 27.03
N ARG A 134 8.43 6.00 26.81
CA ARG A 134 7.68 6.71 27.85
C ARG A 134 6.51 5.86 28.36
N LEU A 135 5.68 5.34 27.43
CA LEU A 135 4.51 4.53 27.79
C LEU A 135 4.90 3.19 28.43
N LYS A 136 6.03 2.61 28.04
CA LYS A 136 6.61 1.43 28.72
C LYS A 136 6.96 1.72 30.17
N LYS A 137 7.66 2.85 30.43
CA LYS A 137 8.01 3.29 31.79
C LYS A 137 6.78 3.57 32.66
N GLU A 138 5.73 4.10 32.05
CA GLU A 138 4.44 4.36 32.70
C GLU A 138 3.59 3.09 32.92
N GLY A 139 4.05 1.92 32.44
CA GLY A 139 3.32 0.66 32.54
C GLY A 139 2.08 0.57 31.63
N LYS A 140 1.94 1.48 30.67
CA LYS A 140 0.79 1.53 29.74
C LYS A 140 0.92 0.58 28.55
N ILE A 141 2.15 0.23 28.18
CA ILE A 141 2.45 -0.76 27.13
C ILE A 141 3.46 -1.76 27.70
N ASN A 142 3.18 -3.04 27.47
CA ASN A 142 4.15 -4.10 27.73
C ASN A 142 4.95 -4.36 26.44
N ILE A 143 6.28 -4.46 26.54
CA ILE A 143 7.16 -4.72 25.39
C ILE A 143 7.91 -6.03 25.64
N LYS A 144 7.81 -6.94 24.68
CA LYS A 144 8.47 -8.23 24.65
C LYS A 144 9.40 -8.33 23.44
N THR A 145 10.69 -8.23 23.69
CA THR A 145 11.79 -8.38 22.73
C THR A 145 12.93 -9.17 23.34
N PRO A 146 13.63 -10.03 22.62
CA PRO A 146 13.32 -10.58 21.29
C PRO A 146 12.39 -11.81 21.42
N TYR A 147 11.15 -11.69 21.05
CA TYR A 147 10.16 -12.77 21.14
C TYR A 147 9.41 -13.00 19.84
N GLN A 148 9.00 -14.25 19.61
CA GLN A 148 8.12 -14.68 18.53
C GLN A 148 6.96 -15.49 19.08
N ILE A 149 5.88 -15.62 18.31
CA ILE A 149 4.78 -16.51 18.66
C ILE A 149 5.27 -17.96 18.64
N ASN A 150 4.93 -18.72 19.67
CA ASN A 150 5.27 -20.14 19.81
C ASN A 150 4.01 -21.02 19.70
N SER A 151 2.96 -20.69 20.42
CA SER A 151 1.71 -21.43 20.40
C SER A 151 0.52 -20.53 20.74
N VAL A 152 -0.67 -21.06 20.56
CA VAL A 152 -1.94 -20.45 20.96
C VAL A 152 -2.76 -21.46 21.73
N ASN A 153 -3.65 -21.00 22.59
CA ASN A 153 -4.51 -21.89 23.36
C ASN A 153 -5.40 -22.77 22.46
N GLU A 154 -5.70 -23.95 22.95
CA GLU A 154 -6.69 -24.84 22.36
C GLU A 154 -8.11 -24.25 22.46
N GLY A 155 -9.03 -24.79 21.62
CA GLY A 155 -10.42 -24.31 21.56
C GLY A 155 -10.66 -23.19 20.58
N ASP A 156 -11.89 -22.68 20.53
CA ASP A 156 -12.37 -21.74 19.50
C ASP A 156 -12.35 -20.27 19.94
N VAL A 157 -12.03 -20.00 21.16
CA VAL A 157 -11.90 -18.65 21.72
C VAL A 157 -10.45 -18.38 22.09
N LEU A 158 -9.91 -17.28 21.58
CA LEU A 158 -8.57 -16.83 21.94
C LEU A 158 -8.56 -16.32 23.37
N LYS A 159 -7.66 -16.85 24.21
CA LYS A 159 -7.50 -16.48 25.62
C LYS A 159 -6.07 -16.10 25.97
N PHE A 160 -5.10 -16.78 25.37
CA PHE A 160 -3.69 -16.51 25.57
C PHE A 160 -2.88 -17.04 24.40
N ILE A 161 -1.67 -16.53 24.31
CA ILE A 161 -0.61 -17.03 23.44
C ILE A 161 0.60 -17.39 24.28
N GLU A 162 1.45 -18.25 23.78
CA GLU A 162 2.80 -18.42 24.27
C GLU A 162 3.77 -17.79 23.28
N ILE A 163 4.71 -17.05 23.81
CA ILE A 163 5.81 -16.44 23.05
C ILE A 163 7.12 -17.02 23.50
N LYS A 164 8.08 -17.14 22.57
CA LYS A 164 9.39 -17.73 22.83
C LYS A 164 10.49 -16.77 22.39
N ASN A 165 11.53 -16.63 23.21
CA ASN A 165 12.72 -15.85 22.88
C ASN A 165 13.82 -16.73 22.23
N ASN A 166 14.96 -16.11 21.92
CA ASN A 166 16.10 -16.83 21.31
C ASN A 166 16.75 -17.86 22.26
N ASP A 167 16.56 -17.72 23.57
CA ASP A 167 17.10 -18.63 24.61
C ASP A 167 16.09 -19.74 24.96
N GLU A 168 15.10 -19.98 24.09
CA GLU A 168 14.04 -20.97 24.25
C GLU A 168 13.11 -20.70 25.46
N LYS A 169 13.20 -19.55 26.12
CA LYS A 169 12.33 -19.18 27.21
C LYS A 169 10.92 -18.91 26.71
N ILE A 170 9.96 -19.63 27.26
CA ILE A 170 8.54 -19.49 26.92
C ILE A 170 7.86 -18.62 27.97
N GLU A 171 7.05 -17.67 27.51
CA GLU A 171 6.20 -16.82 28.35
C GLU A 171 4.76 -16.84 27.85
N LYS A 172 3.83 -16.95 28.77
CA LYS A 172 2.38 -16.89 28.51
C LYS A 172 1.91 -15.44 28.56
N VAL A 173 1.16 -15.02 27.52
CA VAL A 173 0.58 -13.68 27.40
C VAL A 173 -0.93 -13.82 27.22
N GLU A 174 -1.70 -13.31 28.16
CA GLU A 174 -3.16 -13.24 28.04
C GLU A 174 -3.54 -12.31 26.87
N THR A 175 -4.42 -12.78 25.99
CA THR A 175 -4.67 -12.12 24.70
C THR A 175 -6.10 -12.39 24.24
N ASP A 176 -6.86 -11.32 24.02
CA ASP A 176 -8.19 -11.38 23.40
C ASP A 176 -8.10 -11.18 21.88
N VAL A 177 -7.10 -10.40 21.43
CA VAL A 177 -6.90 -10.03 20.04
C VAL A 177 -5.42 -10.04 19.66
N ILE A 178 -5.12 -10.58 18.50
CA ILE A 178 -3.79 -10.53 17.87
C ILE A 178 -3.84 -9.61 16.67
N LEU A 179 -2.88 -8.69 16.57
CA LEU A 179 -2.63 -7.86 15.40
C LEU A 179 -1.25 -8.19 14.82
N GLY A 180 -1.21 -8.59 13.55
CA GLY A 180 0.03 -8.96 12.85
C GLY A 180 0.45 -7.89 11.84
N PHE A 181 1.56 -7.17 12.09
CA PHE A 181 2.10 -6.13 11.22
C PHE A 181 3.50 -6.49 10.72
N PHE A 182 3.59 -7.51 9.86
CA PHE A 182 4.86 -8.00 9.29
C PHE A 182 5.19 -7.44 7.91
N GLY A 183 4.45 -6.42 7.47
CA GLY A 183 4.51 -5.89 6.12
C GLY A 183 3.65 -6.68 5.14
N LEU A 184 3.73 -6.29 3.89
CA LEU A 184 2.88 -6.78 2.81
C LEU A 184 3.68 -7.62 1.83
N ILE A 185 3.06 -8.64 1.28
CA ILE A 185 3.59 -9.40 0.14
C ILE A 185 2.97 -8.81 -1.12
N MET A 186 3.81 -8.21 -1.96
CA MET A 186 3.37 -7.68 -3.25
C MET A 186 3.00 -8.81 -4.21
N GLN A 187 1.84 -8.69 -4.83
CA GLN A 187 1.34 -9.54 -5.91
C GLN A 187 1.09 -8.66 -7.13
N LEU A 188 1.90 -8.79 -8.17
CA LEU A 188 1.75 -8.00 -9.40
C LEU A 188 0.63 -8.53 -10.31
N GLY A 189 0.23 -9.79 -10.09
CA GLY A 189 -0.77 -10.46 -10.92
C GLY A 189 -0.34 -10.46 -12.40
N PRO A 190 -1.28 -10.22 -13.34
CA PRO A 190 -0.99 -10.27 -14.78
C PRO A 190 0.12 -9.34 -15.25
N ILE A 191 0.40 -8.24 -14.55
CA ILE A 191 1.48 -7.29 -14.91
C ILE A 191 2.83 -8.00 -15.02
N SER A 192 3.07 -9.03 -14.21
CA SER A 192 4.31 -9.82 -14.25
C SER A 192 4.54 -10.58 -15.56
N GLU A 193 3.48 -10.78 -16.35
CA GLU A 193 3.50 -11.54 -17.59
C GLU A 193 3.54 -10.64 -18.84
N TRP A 194 3.49 -9.31 -18.67
CA TRP A 194 3.44 -8.38 -19.79
C TRP A 194 4.80 -8.11 -20.47
N GLY A 195 5.86 -8.79 -20.03
CA GLY A 195 7.21 -8.68 -20.59
C GLY A 195 7.86 -7.31 -20.34
N LEU A 196 7.55 -6.71 -19.20
CA LEU A 196 8.17 -5.48 -18.74
C LEU A 196 9.47 -5.80 -17.97
N ASN A 197 10.48 -4.94 -18.11
CA ASN A 197 11.69 -5.07 -17.29
C ASN A 197 11.39 -4.76 -15.84
N MET A 198 11.80 -5.65 -14.95
CA MET A 198 11.47 -5.55 -13.52
C MET A 198 12.69 -5.78 -12.63
N THR A 199 12.76 -5.02 -11.54
CA THR A 199 13.67 -5.24 -10.42
C THR A 199 12.85 -5.37 -9.13
N LYS A 200 12.98 -6.50 -8.40
CA LYS A 200 12.30 -6.76 -7.11
C LYS A 200 10.79 -6.46 -7.11
N LYS A 201 10.07 -6.89 -8.14
CA LYS A 201 8.62 -6.65 -8.32
C LYS A 201 8.25 -5.17 -8.58
N THR A 202 9.16 -4.37 -9.07
CA THR A 202 8.90 -3.00 -9.53
C THR A 202 9.31 -2.87 -10.98
N ILE A 203 8.61 -2.06 -11.74
CA ILE A 203 8.81 -1.87 -13.19
C ILE A 203 9.91 -0.85 -13.40
N GLU A 204 10.93 -1.19 -14.17
CA GLU A 204 11.99 -0.27 -14.56
C GLU A 204 11.48 0.74 -15.59
N VAL A 205 11.81 2.01 -15.39
CA VAL A 205 11.39 3.10 -16.25
C VAL A 205 12.54 4.05 -16.59
N ASN A 206 12.43 4.72 -17.73
CA ASN A 206 13.27 5.83 -18.07
C ASN A 206 12.88 7.07 -17.26
N THR A 207 13.81 7.68 -16.56
CA THR A 207 13.55 8.86 -15.70
C THR A 207 13.18 10.12 -16.45
N LYS A 208 13.39 10.17 -17.78
CA LYS A 208 13.05 11.33 -18.61
C LYS A 208 11.53 11.47 -18.81
N ASN A 209 10.82 10.34 -18.95
CA ASN A 209 9.42 10.32 -19.34
C ASN A 209 8.60 9.20 -18.67
N PHE A 210 9.24 8.37 -17.83
CA PHE A 210 8.64 7.21 -17.13
C PHE A 210 8.10 6.10 -18.06
N GLU A 211 8.60 6.04 -19.28
CA GLU A 211 8.32 4.96 -20.20
C GLU A 211 9.10 3.70 -19.83
N THR A 212 8.48 2.55 -20.00
CA THR A 212 9.09 1.23 -19.76
C THR A 212 9.94 0.80 -20.96
N ASN A 213 10.41 -0.45 -20.94
CA ASN A 213 11.05 -1.07 -22.12
C ASN A 213 10.07 -1.29 -23.30
N LYS A 214 8.76 -1.13 -23.11
CA LYS A 214 7.75 -1.23 -24.17
C LYS A 214 7.23 0.16 -24.54
N PRO A 215 7.39 0.61 -25.80
CA PRO A 215 6.93 1.92 -26.24
C PRO A 215 5.43 2.13 -26.01
N GLY A 216 5.07 3.26 -25.41
CA GLY A 216 3.68 3.59 -25.07
C GLY A 216 3.18 2.97 -23.76
N ILE A 217 4.01 2.20 -23.05
CA ILE A 217 3.69 1.75 -21.68
C ILE A 217 4.53 2.53 -20.69
N PHE A 218 3.88 3.19 -19.76
CA PHE A 218 4.47 4.00 -18.70
C PHE A 218 4.15 3.38 -17.34
N ALA A 219 5.05 3.55 -16.38
CA ALA A 219 4.79 3.15 -14.99
C ALA A 219 5.14 4.29 -14.03
N ILE A 220 4.24 4.57 -13.09
CA ILE A 220 4.34 5.69 -12.14
C ILE A 220 3.92 5.28 -10.73
N GLY A 221 4.34 6.04 -9.72
CA GLY A 221 4.05 5.76 -8.32
C GLY A 221 4.90 4.62 -7.78
N ASP A 222 4.44 3.93 -6.75
CA ASP A 222 5.23 2.93 -6.03
C ASP A 222 5.58 1.69 -6.84
N ILE A 223 4.89 1.45 -7.96
CA ILE A 223 5.15 0.32 -8.85
C ILE A 223 6.38 0.51 -9.73
N CYS A 224 6.77 1.74 -10.02
CA CYS A 224 7.95 2.01 -10.84
C CYS A 224 9.24 2.08 -10.02
N ASN A 225 10.37 1.81 -10.70
CA ASN A 225 11.71 1.85 -10.13
C ASN A 225 12.70 2.55 -11.06
N TYR A 226 13.54 3.39 -10.46
CA TYR A 226 14.64 4.11 -11.09
C TYR A 226 15.64 4.58 -10.04
N PRO A 227 16.90 4.94 -10.40
CA PRO A 227 17.86 5.47 -9.45
C PRO A 227 17.35 6.70 -8.69
N GLY A 228 17.41 6.66 -7.35
CA GLY A 228 16.91 7.76 -6.50
C GLY A 228 15.39 7.74 -6.24
N LYS A 229 14.67 6.66 -6.61
CA LYS A 229 13.23 6.55 -6.37
C LYS A 229 12.87 6.66 -4.90
N LEU A 230 12.00 7.62 -4.58
CA LEU A 230 11.32 7.72 -3.30
C LEU A 230 9.84 7.34 -3.47
N LYS A 231 9.36 6.43 -2.63
CA LYS A 231 7.95 5.99 -2.63
C LYS A 231 7.07 6.99 -1.85
N LEU A 232 6.81 8.12 -2.48
CA LEU A 232 6.00 9.22 -1.95
C LEU A 232 4.89 9.58 -2.93
N ILE A 233 3.75 10.04 -2.41
CA ILE A 233 2.64 10.55 -3.24
C ILE A 233 3.12 11.68 -4.15
N LEU A 234 3.97 12.59 -3.62
CA LEU A 234 4.57 13.68 -4.37
C LEU A 234 5.36 13.20 -5.59
N SER A 235 6.21 12.17 -5.40
CA SER A 235 6.98 11.57 -6.51
C SER A 235 6.05 11.01 -7.59
N GLY A 236 5.00 10.30 -7.19
CA GLY A 236 4.02 9.75 -8.12
C GLY A 236 3.30 10.82 -8.95
N PHE A 237 2.97 11.96 -8.38
CA PHE A 237 2.38 13.09 -9.12
C PHE A 237 3.37 13.72 -10.11
N HIS A 238 4.63 13.89 -9.72
CA HIS A 238 5.67 14.37 -10.63
C HIS A 238 5.87 13.43 -11.81
N GLU A 239 5.98 12.13 -11.54
CA GLU A 239 6.10 11.07 -12.53
C GLU A 239 4.90 11.08 -13.50
N ALA A 240 3.68 11.22 -12.97
CA ALA A 240 2.46 11.31 -13.75
C ALA A 240 2.47 12.53 -14.70
N ALA A 241 2.97 13.67 -14.23
CA ALA A 241 3.06 14.87 -15.05
C ALA A 241 3.99 14.66 -16.26
N LEU A 242 5.18 14.10 -16.06
CA LEU A 242 6.13 13.84 -17.14
C LEU A 242 5.63 12.74 -18.12
N ALA A 243 5.07 11.65 -17.60
CA ALA A 243 4.47 10.59 -18.41
C ALA A 243 3.32 11.14 -19.27
N SER A 244 2.47 12.03 -18.71
CA SER A 244 1.33 12.62 -19.43
C SER A 244 1.76 13.46 -20.63
N VAL A 245 2.89 14.18 -20.55
CA VAL A 245 3.44 14.95 -21.67
C VAL A 245 3.81 14.02 -22.82
N GLU A 246 4.45 12.89 -22.52
CA GLU A 246 4.84 11.92 -23.55
C GLU A 246 3.63 11.18 -24.13
N CYS A 247 2.67 10.81 -23.28
CA CYS A 247 1.38 10.26 -23.71
C CYS A 247 0.65 11.20 -24.69
N PHE A 248 0.65 12.51 -24.42
CA PHE A 248 0.06 13.50 -25.33
C PHE A 248 0.73 13.49 -26.70
N LYS A 249 2.06 13.59 -26.76
CA LYS A 249 2.82 13.59 -28.00
C LYS A 249 2.57 12.31 -28.82
N ARG A 250 2.51 11.16 -28.16
CA ARG A 250 2.26 9.87 -28.81
C ARG A 250 0.81 9.75 -29.32
N ALA A 251 -0.17 10.22 -28.55
CA ALA A 251 -1.57 10.18 -28.94
C ALA A 251 -1.93 11.21 -30.02
N ARG A 252 -1.15 12.31 -30.12
CA ARG A 252 -1.40 13.44 -30.99
C ARG A 252 -0.11 13.89 -31.70
N PRO A 253 0.49 13.06 -32.58
CA PRO A 253 1.81 13.30 -33.12
C PRO A 253 1.87 14.56 -34.01
N ASN A 254 0.75 15.01 -34.54
CA ASN A 254 0.65 16.22 -35.40
C ASN A 254 0.34 17.49 -34.61
N GLU A 255 0.13 17.40 -33.28
CA GLU A 255 -0.15 18.55 -32.40
C GLU A 255 1.09 18.95 -31.64
N LYS A 256 1.42 20.23 -31.61
CA LYS A 256 2.52 20.75 -30.82
C LYS A 256 2.08 20.85 -29.35
N TYR A 257 2.74 20.10 -28.46
CA TYR A 257 2.55 20.28 -27.01
C TYR A 257 3.01 21.68 -26.59
N ARG A 258 2.14 22.42 -25.91
CA ARG A 258 2.45 23.72 -25.30
C ARG A 258 2.17 23.64 -23.81
N PHE A 259 3.21 23.81 -23.00
CA PHE A 259 3.02 23.91 -21.55
C PHE A 259 2.28 25.21 -21.22
N GLN A 260 1.21 25.09 -20.41
CA GLN A 260 0.46 26.24 -19.89
C GLN A 260 0.17 26.02 -18.42
N PHE A 261 0.27 27.08 -17.64
CA PHE A 261 -0.21 27.05 -16.25
C PHE A 261 -1.74 27.04 -16.23
N THR A 262 -2.34 26.38 -15.25
CA THR A 262 -3.79 26.33 -15.05
C THR A 262 -4.41 27.73 -15.01
N THR A 263 -3.72 28.67 -14.40
CA THR A 263 -4.14 30.09 -14.26
C THR A 263 -4.16 30.87 -15.58
N SER A 264 -3.46 30.40 -16.61
CA SER A 264 -3.40 31.05 -17.93
C SER A 264 -4.16 30.30 -19.03
N SER A 265 -4.63 29.08 -18.75
CA SER A 265 -5.37 28.26 -19.71
C SER A 265 -6.87 28.55 -19.66
N LYS A 266 -7.39 29.26 -20.65
CA LYS A 266 -8.84 29.51 -20.80
C LYS A 266 -9.64 28.22 -20.88
N GLU A 267 -9.18 27.25 -21.65
CA GLU A 267 -9.85 25.96 -21.80
C GLU A 267 -10.02 25.23 -20.46
N ILE A 268 -8.99 25.22 -19.61
CA ILE A 268 -9.09 24.61 -18.28
C ILE A 268 -10.02 25.41 -17.36
N GLN A 269 -9.94 26.73 -17.41
CA GLN A 269 -10.83 27.60 -16.63
C GLN A 269 -12.29 27.39 -17.00
N ASP A 270 -12.60 27.31 -18.29
CA ASP A 270 -13.97 27.06 -18.78
C ASP A 270 -14.48 25.67 -18.34
N ARG A 271 -13.65 24.62 -18.45
CA ARG A 271 -13.99 23.28 -17.98
C ARG A 271 -14.22 23.20 -16.48
N LEU A 272 -13.50 24.00 -15.70
CA LEU A 272 -13.64 24.10 -14.25
C LEU A 272 -14.77 25.04 -13.82
N GLY A 273 -15.44 25.73 -14.76
CA GLY A 273 -16.52 26.66 -14.47
C GLY A 273 -16.06 27.95 -13.77
N ILE A 274 -14.77 28.31 -13.91
CA ILE A 274 -14.21 29.52 -13.33
C ILE A 274 -14.62 30.72 -14.22
N LYS A 275 -15.62 31.45 -13.77
CA LYS A 275 -15.96 32.74 -14.39
C LYS A 275 -14.96 33.80 -13.92
N LYS A 276 -14.34 34.52 -14.86
CA LYS A 276 -13.62 35.77 -14.56
C LYS A 276 -14.58 36.89 -14.27
#